data_8302509fd2d888a55d9b237804778cc1
#
_entry.id   8302509fd2d888a55d9b237804778cc1
#
_cell.length_a   1.000
_cell.length_b   1.000
_cell.length_c   1.000
_cell.angle_alpha   90.00
_cell.angle_beta   90.00
_cell.angle_gamma   90.00
#
_symmetry.space_group_name_H-M   'P 1'
#
loop_
_entity.id
_entity.type
_entity.pdbx_description
1 polymer ?
#
loop_
_entity_poly.entity_id
_entity_poly.type
_entity_poly.pdbx_seq_one_letter_code
_entity_poly.pdbx_strand_id
1 'polypeptide(L)'
;TQQRFSLRFPGIIGEGRVRQDGSGKADPDEGTELVCRDAPLHLQQEVGRLIAFKTSTLAPSGLLRQGMWGEETASQKLEHLGLLFGALRSPASGEVKGLGVPIDRLCLAMLLFPSLWDWYLHWREDRRGFYTSWEINMLDFALSLARDKTGWMRQHPDLADALQPVEGLISAADVDEARRDWDAVCDRFTIYALNRKKDVQRVAKVHRDPFEPILPILEAESPVGEYRKITEEILDRMPSARRYPKAAAEAVRAFLMLRFGLHLGLRQKNLRQLRFCVRGGHHSSEKQLERLKCGELRWNDLSGRWEVFIPAVAFKNASSSFFSRKPYRLLLPDLGRLYEFIDLYLRRDRQILLGGAEDPKTFFVKSAKLTTKDAAYSQVGFYDAWRLTIQRYGIFNPYTGQGAIKGLLPHGPHNVRDVLATHVLKKTGSYEQGGYAIPDSPEIVAKHYGRFFPHD
;
A
#
# COMPACT_ATOMS: atom_id res chain seq x y z
N THR A 1 10.73 3.79 16.56
CA THR A 1 10.73 5.04 17.34
C THR A 1 9.72 6.07 16.80
N GLN A 2 9.58 6.25 15.48
CA GLN A 2 8.66 7.24 14.91
C GLN A 2 7.17 7.01 15.23
N GLN A 3 6.76 5.80 15.54
CA GLN A 3 5.36 5.45 15.81
C GLN A 3 4.94 5.67 17.28
N ARG A 4 5.88 5.81 18.21
CA ARG A 4 5.57 5.92 19.65
C ARG A 4 4.97 7.26 20.06
N PHE A 5 5.17 8.33 19.33
CA PHE A 5 4.59 9.64 19.62
C PHE A 5 3.26 9.89 18.88
N SER A 6 2.86 9.03 17.95
CA SER A 6 1.62 9.18 17.18
C SER A 6 0.39 9.11 18.09
N LEU A 7 -0.59 10.00 17.85
CA LEU A 7 -1.90 9.86 18.48
C LEU A 7 -2.72 8.74 17.83
N ARG A 8 -3.50 8.02 18.63
CA ARG A 8 -4.40 6.95 18.18
C ARG A 8 -5.84 7.44 18.13
N PHE A 9 -6.60 6.89 17.22
CA PHE A 9 -8.03 7.16 17.04
C PHE A 9 -8.82 5.86 17.20
N PRO A 10 -9.02 5.37 18.44
CA PRO A 10 -9.68 4.09 18.68
C PRO A 10 -11.13 4.09 18.17
N GLY A 11 -11.59 2.97 17.63
CA GLY A 11 -12.98 2.77 17.20
C GLY A 11 -13.41 3.47 15.92
N ILE A 12 -12.56 4.25 15.24
CA ILE A 12 -12.95 5.00 14.03
C ILE A 12 -12.92 4.12 12.77
N ILE A 13 -11.98 3.18 12.67
CA ILE A 13 -11.96 2.12 11.64
C ILE A 13 -11.87 0.82 12.41
N GLY A 14 -12.67 -0.18 11.99
CA GLY A 14 -12.76 -1.48 12.69
C GLY A 14 -11.38 -2.02 13.10
N GLU A 15 -11.30 -2.67 14.23
CA GLU A 15 -10.08 -3.10 14.95
C GLU A 15 -9.09 -3.99 14.17
N GLY A 16 -9.21 -4.07 12.85
CA GLY A 16 -8.45 -4.96 11.98
C GLY A 16 -6.97 -4.62 11.81
N ARG A 17 -6.43 -3.52 12.33
CA ARG A 17 -5.00 -3.16 12.19
C ARG A 17 -4.41 -2.34 13.33
N VAL A 18 -4.77 -2.62 14.56
CA VAL A 18 -3.83 -2.39 15.64
C VAL A 18 -2.74 -3.43 15.47
N ARG A 19 -1.53 -3.03 15.08
CA ARG A 19 -0.36 -3.87 15.31
C ARG A 19 -0.35 -4.16 16.80
N GLN A 20 -0.81 -5.32 17.20
CA GLN A 20 -0.42 -5.92 18.46
C GLN A 20 1.08 -6.15 18.33
N ASP A 21 1.89 -5.16 18.70
CA ASP A 21 3.23 -5.43 19.15
C ASP A 21 3.04 -6.27 20.42
N GLY A 22 3.18 -7.58 20.21
CA GLY A 22 3.13 -8.55 21.30
C GLY A 22 4.33 -8.33 22.21
N SER A 23 4.14 -7.50 23.21
CA SER A 23 4.84 -7.54 24.47
C SER A 23 4.13 -6.58 25.43
N GLY A 24 2.99 -7.00 25.94
CA GLY A 24 2.46 -6.49 27.19
C GLY A 24 3.34 -6.98 28.33
N LYS A 25 4.45 -6.31 28.56
CA LYS A 25 5.06 -6.14 29.88
C LYS A 25 5.22 -4.65 30.06
N ALA A 26 4.34 -4.08 30.85
CA ALA A 26 4.57 -2.80 31.47
C ALA A 26 5.84 -2.94 32.30
N ASP A 27 6.93 -2.35 31.84
CA ASP A 27 8.06 -2.03 32.68
C ASP A 27 7.66 -0.78 33.47
N PRO A 28 7.66 -0.85 34.82
CA PRO A 28 7.36 0.30 35.64
C PRO A 28 8.64 1.11 35.81
N ASP A 29 9.11 1.78 34.78
CA ASP A 29 10.17 2.76 34.93
C ASP A 29 9.68 4.12 34.44
N GLU A 30 9.52 5.01 35.39
CA GLU A 30 9.17 6.42 35.25
C GLU A 30 10.19 7.09 34.34
N GLY A 31 9.73 7.67 33.23
CA GLY A 31 10.54 8.62 32.47
C GLY A 31 10.56 8.50 30.95
N THR A 32 9.78 7.62 30.31
CA THR A 32 9.78 7.52 28.85
C THR A 32 8.63 8.27 28.20
N GLU A 33 8.93 9.44 27.66
CA GLU A 33 8.07 10.37 26.87
C GLU A 33 7.43 9.76 25.59
N LEU A 34 7.59 8.49 25.31
CA LEU A 34 7.30 7.86 24.02
C LEU A 34 6.14 6.86 24.07
N VAL A 35 5.08 7.18 24.78
CA VAL A 35 3.87 6.32 24.81
C VAL A 35 2.87 6.84 23.79
N CYS A 36 2.45 5.99 22.83
CA CYS A 36 1.28 6.28 21.99
C CYS A 36 0.08 6.58 22.89
N ARG A 37 -0.49 7.77 22.74
CA ARG A 37 -1.69 8.19 23.50
C ARG A 37 -2.88 8.27 22.55
N ASP A 38 -4.05 8.09 23.11
CA ASP A 38 -5.27 8.32 22.37
C ASP A 38 -5.48 9.83 22.17
N ALA A 39 -6.00 10.20 21.01
CA ALA A 39 -6.40 11.57 20.72
C ALA A 39 -7.49 12.01 21.71
N PRO A 40 -7.62 13.32 22.04
CA PRO A 40 -8.69 13.79 22.89
C PRO A 40 -10.05 13.55 22.23
N LEU A 41 -11.10 13.37 23.02
CA LEU A 41 -12.41 12.92 22.56
C LEU A 41 -13.00 13.82 21.45
N HIS A 42 -12.87 15.14 21.59
CA HIS A 42 -13.36 16.08 20.59
C HIS A 42 -12.65 15.90 19.24
N LEU A 43 -11.32 15.73 19.23
CA LEU A 43 -10.56 15.45 18.00
C LEU A 43 -10.92 14.09 17.41
N GLN A 44 -11.16 13.06 18.25
CA GLN A 44 -11.68 11.77 17.80
C GLN A 44 -13.03 11.93 17.11
N GLN A 45 -13.94 12.74 17.65
CA GLN A 45 -15.25 13.01 17.07
C GLN A 45 -15.14 13.73 15.72
N GLU A 46 -14.30 14.77 15.61
CA GLU A 46 -14.04 15.49 14.35
C GLU A 46 -13.49 14.55 13.27
N VAL A 47 -12.47 13.77 13.62
CA VAL A 47 -11.85 12.81 12.71
C VAL A 47 -12.84 11.69 12.35
N GLY A 48 -13.65 11.23 13.29
CA GLY A 48 -14.72 10.26 13.06
C GLY A 48 -15.75 10.77 12.04
N ARG A 49 -16.20 12.03 12.17
CA ARG A 49 -17.09 12.71 11.20
C ARG A 49 -16.45 12.75 9.79
N LEU A 50 -15.18 13.14 9.71
CA LEU A 50 -14.43 13.17 8.44
C LEU A 50 -14.36 11.78 7.80
N ILE A 51 -13.97 10.76 8.57
CA ILE A 51 -13.84 9.39 8.05
C ILE A 51 -15.21 8.86 7.60
N ALA A 52 -16.26 9.05 8.40
CA ALA A 52 -17.62 8.66 8.03
C ALA A 52 -18.07 9.35 6.72
N PHE A 53 -17.84 10.65 6.57
CA PHE A 53 -18.12 11.38 5.33
C PHE A 53 -17.36 10.80 4.14
N LYS A 54 -16.09 10.46 4.29
CA LYS A 54 -15.23 9.99 3.20
C LYS A 54 -15.43 8.50 2.84
N THR A 55 -15.95 7.69 3.76
CA THR A 55 -16.08 6.23 3.56
C THR A 55 -17.53 5.77 3.30
N SER A 56 -18.54 6.55 3.69
CA SER A 56 -19.95 6.24 3.44
C SER A 56 -20.25 6.08 1.95
N THR A 57 -21.15 5.20 1.58
CA THR A 57 -21.56 4.99 0.18
C THR A 57 -22.19 6.23 -0.43
N LEU A 58 -23.07 6.92 0.32
CA LEU A 58 -23.69 8.18 -0.08
C LEU A 58 -23.16 9.31 0.82
N ALA A 59 -22.92 10.47 0.23
CA ALA A 59 -22.66 11.66 1.02
C ALA A 59 -23.93 12.07 1.78
N PRO A 60 -23.83 12.63 3.02
CA PRO A 60 -24.96 13.19 3.71
C PRO A 60 -25.68 14.24 2.86
N SER A 61 -27.00 14.38 3.05
CA SER A 61 -27.80 15.36 2.33
C SER A 61 -27.25 16.77 2.54
N GLY A 62 -27.17 17.55 1.47
CA GLY A 62 -26.62 18.91 1.49
C GLY A 62 -25.09 19.03 1.42
N LEU A 63 -24.36 17.91 1.53
CA LEU A 63 -22.90 17.91 1.40
C LEU A 63 -22.43 17.33 0.06
N LEU A 64 -21.43 17.98 -0.51
CA LEU A 64 -20.80 17.55 -1.76
C LEU A 64 -19.47 16.83 -1.46
N ARG A 65 -19.19 15.76 -2.18
CA ARG A 65 -17.96 14.99 -1.98
C ARG A 65 -17.29 14.65 -3.30
N GLN A 66 -16.00 14.90 -3.38
CA GLN A 66 -15.17 14.40 -4.48
C GLN A 66 -14.39 13.17 -4.01
N GLY A 67 -14.70 12.04 -4.62
CA GLY A 67 -14.08 10.76 -4.32
C GLY A 67 -14.51 10.16 -2.97
N MET A 68 -14.43 8.85 -2.88
CA MET A 68 -14.71 8.05 -1.68
C MET A 68 -13.42 7.34 -1.28
N TRP A 69 -13.16 7.24 0.03
CA TRP A 69 -12.02 6.49 0.53
C TRP A 69 -12.39 5.03 0.79
N GLY A 70 -11.54 4.13 0.32
CA GLY A 70 -11.56 2.76 0.82
C GLY A 70 -10.92 2.69 2.21
N GLU A 71 -11.12 1.58 2.90
CA GLU A 71 -10.60 1.32 4.25
C GLU A 71 -9.09 1.56 4.36
N GLU A 72 -8.30 1.09 3.39
CA GLU A 72 -6.84 1.29 3.37
C GLU A 72 -6.44 2.76 3.30
N THR A 73 -7.17 3.56 2.49
CA THR A 73 -6.92 5.00 2.37
C THR A 73 -7.30 5.72 3.67
N ALA A 74 -8.45 5.38 4.24
CA ALA A 74 -8.91 5.97 5.49
C ALA A 74 -7.94 5.66 6.64
N SER A 75 -7.48 4.40 6.76
CA SER A 75 -6.47 3.99 7.73
C SER A 75 -5.15 4.77 7.57
N GLN A 76 -4.68 4.94 6.33
CA GLN A 76 -3.48 5.73 6.05
C GLN A 76 -3.66 7.21 6.46
N LYS A 77 -4.83 7.80 6.22
CA LYS A 77 -5.08 9.19 6.62
C LYS A 77 -5.16 9.37 8.13
N LEU A 78 -5.71 8.38 8.84
CA LEU A 78 -5.66 8.36 10.31
C LEU A 78 -4.21 8.28 10.84
N GLU A 79 -3.37 7.46 10.23
CA GLU A 79 -1.95 7.39 10.58
C GLU A 79 -1.24 8.73 10.34
N HIS A 80 -1.53 9.39 9.21
CA HIS A 80 -0.99 10.71 8.89
C HIS A 80 -1.39 11.78 9.92
N LEU A 81 -2.68 11.84 10.27
CA LEU A 81 -3.17 12.77 11.30
C LEU A 81 -2.56 12.46 12.67
N GLY A 82 -2.49 11.17 13.03
CA GLY A 82 -1.87 10.74 14.27
C GLY A 82 -0.42 11.18 14.40
N LEU A 83 0.36 11.05 13.33
CA LEU A 83 1.77 11.49 13.30
C LEU A 83 1.89 13.03 13.41
N LEU A 84 1.06 13.79 12.69
CA LEU A 84 1.09 15.25 12.73
C LEU A 84 0.71 15.78 14.12
N PHE A 85 -0.44 15.37 14.64
CA PHE A 85 -0.91 15.80 15.96
C PHE A 85 -0.02 15.28 17.09
N GLY A 86 0.55 14.10 16.94
CA GLY A 86 1.52 13.57 17.88
C GLY A 86 2.81 14.39 17.92
N ALA A 87 3.28 14.88 16.76
CA ALA A 87 4.43 15.78 16.69
C ALA A 87 4.11 17.15 17.34
N LEU A 88 2.94 17.72 17.05
CA LEU A 88 2.50 18.98 17.67
C LEU A 88 2.45 18.91 19.20
N ARG A 89 1.93 17.81 19.74
CA ARG A 89 1.79 17.60 21.17
C ARG A 89 3.11 17.34 21.88
N SER A 90 4.03 16.65 21.23
CA SER A 90 5.29 16.24 21.86
C SER A 90 6.08 17.46 22.35
N PRO A 91 6.73 17.40 23.53
CA PRO A 91 7.47 18.54 24.06
C PRO A 91 8.68 18.90 23.20
N ALA A 92 9.04 20.18 23.20
CA ALA A 92 10.18 20.68 22.42
C ALA A 92 11.52 20.16 22.96
N SER A 93 11.61 19.91 24.26
CA SER A 93 12.82 19.38 24.94
C SER A 93 12.99 17.87 24.77
N GLY A 94 11.97 17.14 24.28
CA GLY A 94 11.99 15.69 24.16
C GLY A 94 12.72 15.17 22.93
N GLU A 95 12.85 13.85 22.83
CA GLU A 95 13.46 13.15 21.67
C GLU A 95 12.77 13.47 20.34
N VAL A 96 11.45 13.71 20.39
CA VAL A 96 10.64 14.06 19.22
C VAL A 96 10.87 15.49 18.75
N LYS A 97 11.29 16.38 19.65
CA LYS A 97 11.44 17.82 19.39
C LYS A 97 10.15 18.41 18.80
N GLY A 98 9.02 18.11 19.44
CA GLY A 98 7.72 18.60 19.02
C GLY A 98 7.50 20.07 19.37
N LEU A 99 6.24 20.53 19.36
CA LEU A 99 5.92 21.92 19.69
C LEU A 99 5.34 22.11 21.11
N GLY A 100 4.92 21.03 21.76
CA GLY A 100 4.36 21.08 23.11
C GLY A 100 2.94 21.61 23.18
N VAL A 101 2.17 21.54 22.09
CA VAL A 101 0.77 21.97 22.06
C VAL A 101 -0.06 21.18 23.07
N PRO A 102 -0.81 21.83 23.98
CA PRO A 102 -1.71 21.15 24.88
C PRO A 102 -2.70 20.24 24.13
N ILE A 103 -2.90 19.03 24.63
CA ILE A 103 -3.68 18.01 23.92
C ILE A 103 -5.15 18.42 23.72
N ASP A 104 -5.70 19.19 24.64
CA ASP A 104 -7.05 19.73 24.63
C ASP A 104 -7.27 20.84 23.58
N ARG A 105 -6.19 21.42 23.04
CA ARG A 105 -6.25 22.43 21.98
C ARG A 105 -6.12 21.86 20.57
N LEU A 106 -5.81 20.57 20.44
CA LEU A 106 -5.66 19.93 19.13
C LEU A 106 -7.03 19.74 18.47
N CYS A 107 -7.23 20.31 17.28
CA CYS A 107 -8.45 20.18 16.48
C CYS A 107 -8.13 20.18 14.97
N LEU A 108 -9.05 19.67 14.15
CA LEU A 108 -8.83 19.62 12.70
C LEU A 108 -8.73 21.00 12.06
N ALA A 109 -9.40 22.01 12.61
CA ALA A 109 -9.33 23.39 12.12
C ALA A 109 -7.89 23.92 12.02
N MET A 110 -6.97 23.45 12.87
CA MET A 110 -5.56 23.83 12.83
C MET A 110 -4.89 23.55 11.46
N LEU A 111 -5.38 22.58 10.71
CA LEU A 111 -4.84 22.22 9.40
C LEU A 111 -4.99 23.31 8.34
N LEU A 112 -5.82 24.33 8.58
CA LEU A 112 -6.01 25.46 7.67
C LEU A 112 -5.04 26.63 7.91
N PHE A 113 -4.13 26.50 8.87
CA PHE A 113 -3.20 27.60 9.21
C PHE A 113 -1.82 27.36 8.59
N PRO A 114 -1.32 28.29 7.77
CA PRO A 114 0.00 28.22 7.14
C PRO A 114 1.15 28.00 8.12
N SER A 115 1.11 28.65 9.28
CA SER A 115 2.13 28.54 10.35
C SER A 115 2.31 27.11 10.86
N LEU A 116 1.22 26.33 10.97
CA LEU A 116 1.30 24.90 11.32
C LEU A 116 2.13 24.13 10.30
N TRP A 117 1.88 24.39 9.02
CA TRP A 117 2.57 23.66 7.94
C TRP A 117 4.03 24.10 7.80
N ASP A 118 4.33 25.39 7.97
CA ASP A 118 5.71 25.86 8.00
C ASP A 118 6.49 25.18 9.13
N TRP A 119 5.92 25.15 10.33
CA TRP A 119 6.53 24.42 11.44
C TRP A 119 6.69 22.93 11.12
N TYR A 120 5.62 22.26 10.67
CA TYR A 120 5.63 20.82 10.43
C TYR A 120 6.63 20.43 9.34
N LEU A 121 6.71 21.18 8.26
CA LEU A 121 7.65 20.91 7.17
C LEU A 121 9.10 21.07 7.63
N HIS A 122 9.44 22.16 8.34
CA HIS A 122 10.78 22.36 8.91
C HIS A 122 11.12 21.27 9.93
N TRP A 123 10.19 20.91 10.81
CA TRP A 123 10.37 19.81 11.74
C TRP A 123 10.64 18.49 11.04
N ARG A 124 9.98 18.23 9.91
CA ARG A 124 10.23 17.02 9.09
C ARG A 124 11.61 17.07 8.45
N GLU A 125 12.03 18.22 7.94
CA GLU A 125 13.34 18.43 7.33
C GLU A 125 14.45 18.23 8.36
N ASP A 126 14.35 18.84 9.52
CA ASP A 126 15.32 18.72 10.62
C ASP A 126 15.51 17.25 11.06
N ARG A 127 14.44 16.47 11.07
CA ARG A 127 14.50 15.06 11.44
C ARG A 127 15.07 14.15 10.37
N ARG A 128 14.95 14.50 9.10
CA ARG A 128 15.31 13.64 7.96
C ARG A 128 16.47 14.17 7.13
N GLY A 129 16.73 15.45 7.17
CA GLY A 129 17.69 16.13 6.32
C GLY A 129 17.21 16.35 4.87
N PHE A 130 16.01 15.98 4.52
CA PHE A 130 15.43 16.15 3.17
C PHE A 130 13.92 15.96 3.15
N TYR A 131 13.25 16.54 2.12
CA TYR A 131 11.85 16.29 1.79
C TYR A 131 11.67 15.10 0.85
N THR A 132 10.49 14.50 0.93
CA THR A 132 10.05 13.38 0.09
C THR A 132 8.63 13.62 -0.43
N SER A 133 8.09 12.67 -1.19
CA SER A 133 6.69 12.69 -1.58
C SER A 133 5.69 12.62 -0.40
N TRP A 134 6.17 12.28 0.80
CA TRP A 134 5.32 12.26 1.99
C TRP A 134 4.78 13.65 2.33
N GLU A 135 5.64 14.65 2.37
CA GLU A 135 5.29 16.03 2.68
C GLU A 135 4.32 16.60 1.62
N ILE A 136 4.56 16.27 0.35
CA ILE A 136 3.65 16.61 -0.76
C ILE A 136 2.27 15.97 -0.55
N ASN A 137 2.22 14.70 -0.19
CA ASN A 137 0.97 13.95 0.05
C ASN A 137 0.20 14.50 1.27
N MET A 138 0.89 15.01 2.28
CA MET A 138 0.27 15.66 3.44
C MET A 138 -0.38 16.98 3.05
N LEU A 139 0.31 17.82 2.28
CA LEU A 139 -0.27 19.07 1.74
C LEU A 139 -1.47 18.77 0.82
N ASP A 140 -1.36 17.78 -0.07
CA ASP A 140 -2.47 17.35 -0.93
C ASP A 140 -3.67 16.84 -0.13
N PHE A 141 -3.42 16.17 0.97
CA PHE A 141 -4.48 15.74 1.87
C PHE A 141 -5.22 16.95 2.45
N ALA A 142 -4.52 17.91 3.05
CA ALA A 142 -5.13 19.11 3.61
C ALA A 142 -5.84 19.96 2.53
N LEU A 143 -5.22 20.14 1.35
CA LEU A 143 -5.86 20.79 0.20
C LEU A 143 -7.18 20.13 -0.19
N SER A 144 -7.24 18.79 -0.14
CA SER A 144 -8.48 18.07 -0.45
C SER A 144 -9.60 18.33 0.56
N LEU A 145 -9.27 18.68 1.79
CA LEU A 145 -10.23 19.02 2.85
C LEU A 145 -10.70 20.47 2.76
N ALA A 146 -9.86 21.38 2.27
CA ALA A 146 -10.17 22.82 2.10
C ALA A 146 -10.77 23.15 0.72
N ARG A 147 -10.84 22.19 -0.20
CA ARG A 147 -11.28 22.41 -1.60
C ARG A 147 -12.63 23.10 -1.68
N ASP A 148 -12.74 24.05 -2.62
CA ASP A 148 -14.02 24.70 -2.91
C ASP A 148 -15.14 23.66 -3.17
N LYS A 149 -16.33 23.93 -2.65
CA LYS A 149 -17.57 23.13 -2.72
C LYS A 149 -17.51 21.71 -2.17
N THR A 150 -16.40 20.99 -2.34
CA THR A 150 -16.34 19.54 -2.05
C THR A 150 -15.40 19.18 -0.90
N GLY A 151 -14.64 20.13 -0.40
CA GLY A 151 -13.78 19.97 0.76
C GLY A 151 -14.60 19.77 2.03
N TRP A 152 -14.27 18.75 2.82
CA TRP A 152 -15.04 18.47 4.04
C TRP A 152 -14.92 19.61 5.06
N MET A 153 -13.72 20.14 5.28
CA MET A 153 -13.52 21.26 6.21
C MET A 153 -14.22 22.54 5.71
N ARG A 154 -14.18 22.81 4.40
CA ARG A 154 -14.89 23.94 3.79
C ARG A 154 -16.38 23.94 4.14
N GLN A 155 -17.01 22.76 4.14
CA GLN A 155 -18.42 22.56 4.40
C GLN A 155 -18.77 22.46 5.89
N HIS A 156 -17.78 22.58 6.79
CA HIS A 156 -17.96 22.49 8.25
C HIS A 156 -17.34 23.68 8.97
N PRO A 157 -17.94 24.88 8.85
CA PRO A 157 -17.45 26.09 9.56
C PRO A 157 -17.54 25.96 11.09
N ASP A 158 -18.39 25.05 11.60
CA ASP A 158 -18.48 24.69 13.02
C ASP A 158 -17.14 24.20 13.62
N LEU A 159 -16.20 23.78 12.80
CA LEU A 159 -14.85 23.43 13.27
C LEU A 159 -14.08 24.62 13.84
N ALA A 160 -14.42 25.84 13.44
CA ALA A 160 -13.82 27.06 14.00
C ALA A 160 -14.14 27.24 15.47
N ASP A 161 -15.25 26.67 15.98
CA ASP A 161 -15.66 26.81 17.39
C ASP A 161 -14.68 26.10 18.34
N ALA A 162 -14.08 24.99 17.87
CA ALA A 162 -13.08 24.24 18.64
C ALA A 162 -11.69 24.91 18.64
N LEU A 163 -11.46 25.88 17.75
CA LEU A 163 -10.16 26.50 17.58
C LEU A 163 -9.83 27.43 18.75
N GLN A 164 -8.61 27.28 19.27
CA GLN A 164 -8.07 28.13 20.34
C GLN A 164 -6.71 28.70 19.93
N PRO A 165 -6.30 29.85 20.47
CA PRO A 165 -4.97 30.37 20.22
C PRO A 165 -3.87 29.39 20.68
N VAL A 166 -2.85 29.22 19.86
CA VAL A 166 -1.66 28.42 20.15
C VAL A 166 -0.44 29.28 19.87
N GLU A 167 0.38 29.49 20.89
CA GLU A 167 1.57 30.33 20.78
C GLU A 167 2.48 29.88 19.62
N GLY A 168 2.89 30.82 18.78
CA GLY A 168 3.74 30.57 17.62
C GLY A 168 3.04 29.92 16.42
N LEU A 169 1.76 29.51 16.53
CA LEU A 169 1.01 28.90 15.43
C LEU A 169 -0.26 29.68 15.04
N ILE A 170 -1.11 29.98 16.01
CA ILE A 170 -2.46 30.53 15.79
C ILE A 170 -2.70 31.64 16.79
N SER A 171 -2.83 32.85 16.30
CA SER A 171 -3.12 33.99 17.13
C SER A 171 -4.61 34.07 17.50
N ALA A 172 -4.97 34.90 18.49
CA ALA A 172 -6.36 35.19 18.81
C ALA A 172 -7.10 35.83 17.61
N ALA A 173 -6.40 36.68 16.84
CA ALA A 173 -6.97 37.31 15.64
C ALA A 173 -7.28 36.25 14.54
N ASP A 174 -6.44 35.22 14.40
CA ASP A 174 -6.70 34.11 13.46
C ASP A 174 -7.95 33.32 13.87
N VAL A 175 -8.15 33.10 15.17
CA VAL A 175 -9.35 32.42 15.70
C VAL A 175 -10.60 33.24 15.42
N ASP A 176 -10.55 34.55 15.68
CA ASP A 176 -11.68 35.46 15.44
C ASP A 176 -12.00 35.56 13.94
N GLU A 177 -10.98 35.57 13.08
CA GLU A 177 -11.17 35.54 11.63
C GLU A 177 -11.82 34.23 11.19
N ALA A 178 -11.35 33.08 11.68
CA ALA A 178 -11.90 31.78 11.33
C ALA A 178 -13.38 31.63 11.70
N ARG A 179 -13.79 32.19 12.84
CA ARG A 179 -15.19 32.21 13.27
C ARG A 179 -16.05 33.18 12.45
N ARG A 180 -15.47 34.27 11.95
CA ARG A 180 -16.16 35.28 11.15
C ARG A 180 -16.25 34.92 9.68
N ASP A 181 -15.18 34.41 9.08
CA ASP A 181 -15.06 34.14 7.64
C ASP A 181 -14.22 32.88 7.38
N TRP A 182 -14.85 31.75 7.56
CA TRP A 182 -14.24 30.42 7.37
C TRP A 182 -13.77 30.18 5.93
N ASP A 183 -14.52 30.69 4.95
CA ASP A 183 -14.20 30.54 3.55
C ASP A 183 -12.92 31.31 3.19
N ALA A 184 -12.72 32.50 3.67
CA ALA A 184 -11.50 33.28 3.50
C ALA A 184 -10.26 32.52 4.08
N VAL A 185 -10.40 31.88 5.25
CA VAL A 185 -9.33 31.05 5.84
C VAL A 185 -9.00 29.86 4.95
N CYS A 186 -10.02 29.16 4.43
CA CYS A 186 -9.82 28.04 3.50
C CYS A 186 -9.13 28.51 2.20
N ASP A 187 -9.49 29.67 1.66
CA ASP A 187 -8.89 30.19 0.43
C ASP A 187 -7.43 30.60 0.65
N ARG A 188 -7.15 31.32 1.75
CA ARG A 188 -5.78 31.69 2.13
C ARG A 188 -4.90 30.43 2.29
N PHE A 189 -5.40 29.43 2.99
CA PHE A 189 -4.71 28.15 3.12
C PHE A 189 -4.46 27.48 1.76
N THR A 190 -5.46 27.49 0.87
CA THR A 190 -5.34 26.86 -0.45
C THR A 190 -4.23 27.52 -1.27
N ILE A 191 -4.17 28.85 -1.31
CA ILE A 191 -3.12 29.61 -1.99
C ILE A 191 -1.74 29.28 -1.41
N TYR A 192 -1.63 29.32 -0.08
CA TYR A 192 -0.39 28.97 0.61
C TYR A 192 0.07 27.54 0.27
N ALA A 193 -0.81 26.56 0.46
CA ALA A 193 -0.46 25.14 0.33
C ALA A 193 -0.08 24.76 -1.12
N LEU A 194 -0.73 25.36 -2.13
CA LEU A 194 -0.36 25.19 -3.54
C LEU A 194 1.05 25.70 -3.84
N ASN A 195 1.42 26.88 -3.28
CA ASN A 195 2.75 27.46 -3.44
C ASN A 195 3.81 26.62 -2.68
N ARG A 196 3.53 26.32 -1.41
CA ARG A 196 4.43 25.52 -0.58
C ARG A 196 4.67 24.12 -1.16
N LYS A 197 3.63 23.52 -1.74
CA LYS A 197 3.76 22.25 -2.46
C LYS A 197 4.76 22.33 -3.63
N LYS A 198 4.73 23.42 -4.42
CA LYS A 198 5.69 23.63 -5.50
C LYS A 198 7.12 23.76 -4.98
N ASP A 199 7.30 24.47 -3.85
CA ASP A 199 8.63 24.60 -3.23
C ASP A 199 9.16 23.24 -2.78
N VAL A 200 8.34 22.47 -2.06
CA VAL A 200 8.71 21.12 -1.62
C VAL A 200 8.99 20.20 -2.82
N GLN A 201 8.18 20.28 -3.89
CA GLN A 201 8.39 19.47 -5.11
C GLN A 201 9.75 19.72 -5.79
N ARG A 202 10.27 20.95 -5.74
CA ARG A 202 11.58 21.30 -6.35
C ARG A 202 12.75 20.64 -5.63
N VAL A 203 12.62 20.43 -4.31
CA VAL A 203 13.71 19.93 -3.45
C VAL A 203 13.47 18.50 -2.96
N ALA A 204 12.25 17.97 -3.15
CA ALA A 204 11.93 16.62 -2.73
C ALA A 204 12.82 15.60 -3.45
N LYS A 205 13.54 14.81 -2.67
CA LYS A 205 14.38 13.74 -3.20
C LYS A 205 13.57 12.48 -3.43
N VAL A 206 13.75 11.90 -4.60
CA VAL A 206 13.41 10.49 -4.78
C VAL A 206 14.45 9.73 -3.98
N HIS A 207 14.04 9.19 -2.85
CA HIS A 207 14.94 8.55 -1.88
C HIS A 207 15.73 7.39 -2.50
N ARG A 208 15.16 6.73 -3.50
CA ARG A 208 15.77 5.63 -4.24
C ARG A 208 15.05 5.47 -5.58
N ASP A 209 15.78 5.25 -6.65
CA ASP A 209 15.16 4.86 -7.92
C ASP A 209 14.38 3.54 -7.70
N PRO A 210 13.05 3.51 -7.92
CA PRO A 210 12.24 2.32 -7.73
C PRO A 210 12.71 1.13 -8.60
N PHE A 211 13.42 1.38 -9.68
CA PHE A 211 13.94 0.37 -10.60
C PHE A 211 15.35 -0.09 -10.26
N GLU A 212 16.09 0.65 -9.43
CA GLU A 212 17.47 0.28 -9.03
C GLU A 212 17.59 -1.19 -8.60
N PRO A 213 16.66 -1.76 -7.81
CA PRO A 213 16.77 -3.14 -7.38
C PRO A 213 16.72 -4.18 -8.51
N ILE A 214 16.15 -3.83 -9.65
CA ILE A 214 15.92 -4.73 -10.78
C ILE A 214 16.59 -4.27 -12.08
N LEU A 215 17.47 -3.28 -12.03
CA LEU A 215 18.17 -2.77 -13.21
C LEU A 215 18.79 -3.86 -14.06
N PRO A 216 19.54 -4.85 -13.49
CA PRO A 216 20.14 -5.92 -14.29
C PRO A 216 19.13 -6.72 -15.11
N ILE A 217 17.89 -6.83 -14.61
CA ILE A 217 16.80 -7.50 -15.31
C ILE A 217 16.22 -6.60 -16.41
N LEU A 218 16.00 -5.32 -16.12
CA LEU A 218 15.41 -4.39 -17.07
C LEU A 218 16.34 -4.09 -18.26
N GLU A 219 17.64 -4.12 -18.05
CA GLU A 219 18.66 -3.93 -19.10
C GLU A 219 18.81 -5.15 -20.00
N ALA A 220 18.45 -6.33 -19.54
CA ALA A 220 18.52 -7.55 -20.34
C ALA A 220 17.66 -7.46 -21.62
N GLU A 221 18.05 -8.14 -22.69
CA GLU A 221 17.29 -8.22 -23.93
C GLU A 221 15.86 -8.77 -23.69
N SER A 222 15.74 -9.76 -22.81
CA SER A 222 14.48 -10.33 -22.38
C SER A 222 14.31 -10.21 -20.86
N PRO A 223 13.74 -9.10 -20.33
CA PRO A 223 13.52 -8.93 -18.90
C PRO A 223 12.75 -10.08 -18.24
N VAL A 224 11.71 -10.60 -18.90
CA VAL A 224 10.96 -11.77 -18.41
C VAL A 224 11.82 -13.02 -18.40
N GLY A 225 12.64 -13.23 -19.46
CA GLY A 225 13.58 -14.34 -19.53
C GLY A 225 14.61 -14.29 -18.41
N GLU A 226 15.18 -13.11 -18.16
CA GLU A 226 16.14 -12.90 -17.08
C GLU A 226 15.52 -13.18 -15.70
N TYR A 227 14.33 -12.63 -15.43
CA TYR A 227 13.64 -12.89 -14.17
C TYR A 227 13.28 -14.38 -13.96
N ARG A 228 12.99 -15.11 -15.04
CA ARG A 228 12.70 -16.55 -14.98
C ARG A 228 13.84 -17.36 -14.41
N LYS A 229 15.10 -16.96 -14.58
CA LYS A 229 16.26 -17.63 -13.98
C LYS A 229 16.11 -17.80 -12.46
N ILE A 230 15.44 -16.86 -11.79
CA ILE A 230 15.15 -16.98 -10.35
C ILE A 230 14.26 -18.19 -10.07
N THR A 231 13.25 -18.41 -10.92
CA THR A 231 12.35 -19.57 -10.76
C THR A 231 13.00 -20.87 -11.11
N GLU A 232 13.96 -20.87 -12.00
CA GLU A 232 14.80 -22.03 -12.34
C GLU A 232 15.73 -22.38 -11.16
N GLU A 233 16.40 -21.38 -10.58
CA GLU A 233 17.20 -21.56 -9.36
C GLU A 233 16.39 -22.12 -8.18
N ILE A 234 15.10 -21.74 -8.05
CA ILE A 234 14.21 -22.35 -7.04
C ILE A 234 14.01 -23.84 -7.30
N LEU A 235 13.81 -24.24 -8.55
CA LEU A 235 13.60 -25.65 -8.92
C LEU A 235 14.87 -26.46 -8.72
N ASP A 236 16.01 -25.94 -9.13
CA ASP A 236 17.31 -26.62 -9.02
C ASP A 236 17.71 -26.84 -7.56
N ARG A 237 17.33 -25.91 -6.68
CA ARG A 237 17.63 -25.97 -5.24
C ARG A 237 16.44 -26.40 -4.39
N MET A 238 15.42 -27.01 -4.99
CA MET A 238 14.22 -27.42 -4.27
C MET A 238 14.55 -28.52 -3.23
N PRO A 239 14.19 -28.30 -1.95
CA PRO A 239 14.43 -29.30 -0.91
C PRO A 239 13.67 -30.60 -1.19
N SER A 240 14.23 -31.73 -0.77
CA SER A 240 13.53 -33.02 -0.84
C SER A 240 12.25 -32.98 0.00
N ALA A 241 11.10 -33.16 -0.66
CA ALA A 241 9.79 -33.16 0.01
C ALA A 241 9.65 -34.31 1.04
N ARG A 242 10.42 -35.41 0.85
CA ARG A 242 10.42 -36.52 1.81
C ARG A 242 11.15 -36.19 3.11
N ARG A 243 12.28 -35.48 3.01
CA ARG A 243 13.09 -35.09 4.20
C ARG A 243 12.67 -33.78 4.83
N TYR A 244 12.26 -32.83 4.01
CA TYR A 244 11.97 -31.46 4.41
C TYR A 244 10.64 -30.98 3.79
N PRO A 245 9.49 -31.59 4.16
CA PRO A 245 8.21 -31.33 3.49
C PRO A 245 7.79 -29.88 3.56
N LYS A 246 7.98 -29.20 4.69
CA LYS A 246 7.63 -27.78 4.85
C LYS A 246 8.51 -26.89 3.97
N ALA A 247 9.82 -27.10 3.95
CA ALA A 247 10.73 -26.31 3.13
C ALA A 247 10.49 -26.53 1.62
N ALA A 248 10.14 -27.77 1.21
CA ALA A 248 9.74 -28.06 -0.16
C ALA A 248 8.43 -27.34 -0.55
N ALA A 249 7.43 -27.35 0.34
CA ALA A 249 6.17 -26.63 0.14
C ALA A 249 6.37 -25.10 0.05
N GLU A 250 7.28 -24.55 0.86
CA GLU A 250 7.68 -23.15 0.77
C GLU A 250 8.38 -22.81 -0.55
N ALA A 251 9.23 -23.71 -1.06
CA ALA A 251 9.88 -23.52 -2.37
C ALA A 251 8.85 -23.57 -3.52
N VAL A 252 7.91 -24.52 -3.50
CA VAL A 252 6.82 -24.59 -4.49
C VAL A 252 5.98 -23.32 -4.45
N ARG A 253 5.59 -22.85 -3.26
CA ARG A 253 4.88 -21.57 -3.11
C ARG A 253 5.69 -20.38 -3.67
N ALA A 254 6.98 -20.31 -3.37
CA ALA A 254 7.86 -19.26 -3.87
C ALA A 254 7.95 -19.25 -5.39
N PHE A 255 8.11 -20.42 -6.00
CA PHE A 255 8.08 -20.61 -7.45
C PHE A 255 6.75 -20.08 -8.04
N LEU A 256 5.62 -20.49 -7.49
CA LEU A 256 4.30 -20.07 -7.97
C LEU A 256 4.07 -18.58 -7.78
N MET A 257 4.51 -17.99 -6.67
CA MET A 257 4.41 -16.54 -6.44
C MET A 257 5.10 -15.75 -7.55
N LEU A 258 6.34 -16.10 -7.89
CA LEU A 258 7.11 -15.42 -8.93
C LEU A 258 6.52 -15.68 -10.32
N ARG A 259 6.12 -16.91 -10.62
CA ARG A 259 5.49 -17.24 -11.92
C ARG A 259 4.15 -16.52 -12.11
N PHE A 260 3.29 -16.48 -11.09
CA PHE A 260 2.05 -15.71 -11.18
C PHE A 260 2.30 -14.21 -11.35
N GLY A 261 3.31 -13.68 -10.67
CA GLY A 261 3.72 -12.29 -10.88
C GLY A 261 4.07 -12.00 -12.33
N LEU A 262 4.91 -12.83 -12.94
CA LEU A 262 5.34 -12.69 -14.33
C LEU A 262 4.22 -12.89 -15.36
N HIS A 263 3.29 -13.84 -15.13
CA HIS A 263 2.24 -14.11 -16.08
C HIS A 263 1.05 -13.13 -15.98
N LEU A 264 0.77 -12.62 -14.78
CA LEU A 264 -0.46 -11.89 -14.52
C LEU A 264 -0.24 -10.37 -14.44
N GLY A 265 0.96 -9.92 -14.14
CA GLY A 265 1.24 -8.48 -13.96
C GLY A 265 0.34 -7.82 -12.90
N LEU A 266 -0.24 -8.57 -11.98
CA LEU A 266 -1.22 -8.09 -11.01
C LEU A 266 -0.56 -7.32 -9.86
N ARG A 267 -1.32 -6.38 -9.28
CA ARG A 267 -0.91 -5.74 -8.03
C ARG A 267 -0.94 -6.76 -6.88
N GLN A 268 -0.08 -6.56 -5.89
CA GLN A 268 0.05 -7.43 -4.71
C GLN A 268 -1.29 -7.81 -4.09
N LYS A 269 -2.24 -6.87 -3.98
CA LYS A 269 -3.57 -7.11 -3.41
C LYS A 269 -4.30 -8.23 -4.17
N ASN A 270 -4.32 -8.17 -5.49
CA ASN A 270 -5.01 -9.15 -6.33
C ASN A 270 -4.34 -10.53 -6.26
N LEU A 271 -2.99 -10.59 -6.21
CA LEU A 271 -2.26 -11.85 -6.02
C LEU A 271 -2.53 -12.45 -4.63
N ARG A 272 -2.43 -11.65 -3.59
CA ARG A 272 -2.58 -12.07 -2.19
C ARG A 272 -4.00 -12.56 -1.86
N GLN A 273 -5.00 -11.94 -2.47
CA GLN A 273 -6.42 -12.23 -2.25
C GLN A 273 -7.01 -13.18 -3.31
N LEU A 274 -6.19 -13.68 -4.24
CA LEU A 274 -6.63 -14.63 -5.26
C LEU A 274 -7.16 -15.89 -4.59
N ARG A 275 -8.42 -16.21 -4.83
CA ARG A 275 -9.05 -17.47 -4.41
C ARG A 275 -8.72 -18.57 -5.41
N PHE A 276 -9.17 -19.78 -5.12
CA PHE A 276 -8.97 -20.90 -6.05
C PHE A 276 -10.18 -21.82 -6.04
N CYS A 277 -10.37 -22.50 -7.16
CA CYS A 277 -11.27 -23.62 -7.31
C CYS A 277 -10.47 -24.82 -7.79
N VAL A 278 -10.59 -25.94 -7.10
CA VAL A 278 -9.93 -27.20 -7.53
C VAL A 278 -10.56 -27.73 -8.82
N ARG A 279 -9.83 -28.53 -9.58
CA ARG A 279 -10.37 -29.17 -10.79
C ARG A 279 -11.62 -29.97 -10.46
N GLY A 280 -12.69 -29.82 -11.27
CA GLY A 280 -13.98 -30.44 -11.06
C GLY A 280 -14.84 -29.80 -9.95
N GLY A 281 -14.36 -28.73 -9.31
CA GLY A 281 -15.13 -27.97 -8.34
C GLY A 281 -16.06 -26.93 -9.01
N HIS A 282 -17.02 -26.42 -8.24
CA HIS A 282 -17.90 -25.35 -8.72
C HIS A 282 -17.20 -23.98 -8.63
N HIS A 283 -17.13 -23.27 -9.73
CA HIS A 283 -16.56 -21.92 -9.79
C HIS A 283 -17.44 -20.94 -9.00
N SER A 284 -16.81 -19.97 -8.35
CA SER A 284 -17.52 -18.86 -7.76
C SER A 284 -18.18 -18.02 -8.85
N SER A 285 -19.44 -17.60 -8.63
CA SER A 285 -20.11 -16.69 -9.56
C SER A 285 -19.42 -15.32 -9.58
N GLU A 286 -19.54 -14.59 -10.70
CA GLU A 286 -19.01 -13.23 -10.81
C GLU A 286 -19.52 -12.32 -9.69
N LYS A 287 -20.83 -12.37 -9.38
CA LYS A 287 -21.44 -11.61 -8.26
C LYS A 287 -20.84 -11.94 -6.89
N GLN A 288 -20.46 -13.19 -6.65
CA GLN A 288 -19.78 -13.57 -5.41
C GLN A 288 -18.38 -12.96 -5.34
N LEU A 289 -17.62 -13.02 -6.45
CA LEU A 289 -16.28 -12.45 -6.53
C LEU A 289 -16.31 -10.92 -6.48
N GLU A 290 -17.33 -10.27 -7.08
CA GLU A 290 -17.55 -8.83 -6.97
C GLU A 290 -17.80 -8.40 -5.52
N ARG A 291 -18.66 -9.11 -4.78
CA ARG A 291 -18.93 -8.84 -3.37
C ARG A 291 -17.67 -8.98 -2.51
N LEU A 292 -16.87 -10.00 -2.79
CA LEU A 292 -15.59 -10.24 -2.09
C LEU A 292 -14.45 -9.34 -2.59
N LYS A 293 -14.62 -8.64 -3.72
CA LYS A 293 -13.61 -7.83 -4.40
C LYS A 293 -12.28 -8.57 -4.61
N CYS A 294 -12.37 -9.83 -5.03
CA CYS A 294 -11.23 -10.71 -5.29
C CYS A 294 -11.38 -11.49 -6.59
N GLY A 295 -10.29 -12.11 -7.04
CA GLY A 295 -10.27 -13.03 -8.17
C GLY A 295 -10.27 -14.50 -7.77
N GLU A 296 -10.36 -15.38 -8.76
CA GLU A 296 -10.30 -16.82 -8.60
C GLU A 296 -9.42 -17.45 -9.67
N LEU A 297 -8.52 -18.34 -9.26
CA LEU A 297 -7.83 -19.30 -10.11
C LEU A 297 -8.72 -20.53 -10.24
N ARG A 298 -9.06 -20.92 -11.46
CA ARG A 298 -10.00 -22.02 -11.74
C ARG A 298 -9.60 -22.80 -12.98
N TRP A 299 -10.01 -24.05 -13.05
CA TRP A 299 -9.79 -24.86 -14.23
C TRP A 299 -10.88 -24.62 -15.28
N ASN A 300 -10.49 -24.27 -16.49
CA ASN A 300 -11.40 -24.09 -17.60
C ASN A 300 -11.45 -25.38 -18.43
N ASP A 301 -12.52 -26.16 -18.29
CA ASP A 301 -12.68 -27.47 -18.93
C ASP A 301 -12.71 -27.37 -20.46
N LEU A 302 -13.25 -26.27 -21.00
CA LEU A 302 -13.34 -26.09 -22.44
C LEU A 302 -11.97 -25.90 -23.12
N SER A 303 -11.08 -25.18 -22.45
CA SER A 303 -9.73 -24.94 -22.98
C SER A 303 -8.68 -25.90 -22.45
N GLY A 304 -9.00 -26.69 -21.41
CA GLY A 304 -8.03 -27.55 -20.72
C GLY A 304 -6.91 -26.77 -20.05
N ARG A 305 -7.19 -25.56 -19.52
CA ARG A 305 -6.20 -24.64 -18.96
C ARG A 305 -6.63 -24.04 -17.62
N TRP A 306 -5.67 -23.67 -16.82
CA TRP A 306 -5.90 -22.81 -15.66
C TRP A 306 -6.23 -21.39 -16.12
N GLU A 307 -7.34 -20.84 -15.66
CA GLU A 307 -7.82 -19.49 -15.89
C GLU A 307 -7.75 -18.67 -14.62
N VAL A 308 -7.27 -17.44 -14.72
CA VAL A 308 -7.44 -16.44 -13.68
C VAL A 308 -8.57 -15.50 -14.09
N PHE A 309 -9.61 -15.43 -13.27
CA PHE A 309 -10.76 -14.57 -13.45
C PHE A 309 -10.83 -13.54 -12.31
N ILE A 310 -10.90 -12.25 -12.64
CA ILE A 310 -10.99 -11.17 -11.64
C ILE A 310 -12.04 -10.16 -12.10
N PRO A 311 -13.12 -9.91 -11.35
CA PRO A 311 -14.11 -8.91 -11.69
C PRO A 311 -13.50 -7.51 -11.64
N ALA A 312 -13.97 -6.60 -12.50
CA ALA A 312 -13.42 -5.24 -12.62
C ALA A 312 -13.36 -4.49 -11.28
N VAL A 313 -14.37 -4.65 -10.43
CA VAL A 313 -14.46 -3.99 -9.10
C VAL A 313 -13.34 -4.38 -8.13
N ALA A 314 -12.61 -5.48 -8.38
CA ALA A 314 -11.49 -5.90 -7.57
C ALA A 314 -10.19 -5.13 -7.87
N PHE A 315 -10.14 -4.37 -8.96
CA PHE A 315 -9.00 -3.54 -9.31
C PHE A 315 -9.07 -2.15 -8.68
N LYS A 316 -7.91 -1.59 -8.32
CA LYS A 316 -7.81 -0.21 -7.78
C LYS A 316 -8.34 0.84 -8.77
N ASN A 317 -8.16 0.59 -10.07
CA ASN A 317 -8.56 1.45 -11.18
C ASN A 317 -9.81 0.93 -11.93
N ALA A 318 -10.72 0.29 -11.20
CA ALA A 318 -11.96 -0.29 -11.73
C ALA A 318 -12.83 0.70 -12.53
N SER A 319 -12.75 1.99 -12.21
CA SER A 319 -13.48 3.06 -12.89
C SER A 319 -12.79 3.57 -14.17
N SER A 320 -11.59 3.08 -14.50
CA SER A 320 -10.88 3.47 -15.71
C SER A 320 -11.63 3.02 -16.95
N SER A 321 -11.83 3.94 -17.90
CA SER A 321 -12.43 3.65 -19.21
C SER A 321 -11.61 2.65 -20.02
N PHE A 322 -10.30 2.59 -19.79
CA PHE A 322 -9.38 1.68 -20.48
C PHE A 322 -9.80 0.20 -20.34
N PHE A 323 -10.29 -0.21 -19.17
CA PHE A 323 -10.75 -1.59 -18.94
C PHE A 323 -12.22 -1.81 -19.28
N SER A 324 -12.96 -0.76 -19.69
CA SER A 324 -14.40 -0.85 -20.07
C SER A 324 -15.27 -1.60 -19.05
N ARG A 325 -14.89 -1.61 -17.78
CA ARG A 325 -15.53 -2.37 -16.68
C ARG A 325 -15.65 -3.88 -16.93
N LYS A 326 -14.90 -4.42 -17.90
CA LYS A 326 -14.89 -5.86 -18.18
C LYS A 326 -14.05 -6.61 -17.14
N PRO A 327 -14.44 -7.84 -16.77
CA PRO A 327 -13.61 -8.67 -15.92
C PRO A 327 -12.29 -9.01 -16.63
N TYR A 328 -11.23 -9.13 -15.84
CA TYR A 328 -9.96 -9.66 -16.31
C TYR A 328 -10.05 -11.18 -16.41
N ARG A 329 -9.70 -11.72 -17.58
CA ARG A 329 -9.61 -13.17 -17.83
C ARG A 329 -8.29 -13.48 -18.51
N LEU A 330 -7.52 -14.38 -17.93
CA LEU A 330 -6.28 -14.86 -18.53
C LEU A 330 -6.19 -16.38 -18.40
N LEU A 331 -6.04 -17.06 -19.53
CA LEU A 331 -5.66 -18.46 -19.57
C LEU A 331 -4.15 -18.55 -19.37
N LEU A 332 -3.71 -19.17 -18.28
CA LEU A 332 -2.30 -19.32 -17.98
C LEU A 332 -1.64 -20.23 -19.02
N PRO A 333 -0.45 -19.86 -19.55
CA PRO A 333 0.33 -20.79 -20.35
C PRO A 333 1.01 -21.82 -19.43
N ASP A 334 1.05 -23.10 -19.84
CA ASP A 334 1.80 -24.13 -19.11
C ASP A 334 3.29 -24.06 -19.47
N LEU A 335 3.99 -23.06 -18.92
CA LEU A 335 5.41 -22.86 -19.15
C LEU A 335 6.23 -23.24 -17.90
N GLY A 336 7.26 -24.07 -18.10
CA GLY A 336 8.14 -24.49 -17.02
C GLY A 336 7.42 -25.31 -15.94
N ARG A 337 6.57 -26.24 -16.34
CA ARG A 337 5.83 -27.15 -15.46
C ARG A 337 4.85 -26.41 -14.51
N LEU A 338 4.32 -25.26 -14.92
CA LEU A 338 3.47 -24.43 -14.06
C LEU A 338 2.25 -25.20 -13.55
N TYR A 339 1.57 -25.95 -14.42
CA TYR A 339 0.35 -26.69 -14.05
C TYR A 339 0.64 -27.80 -13.06
N GLU A 340 1.75 -28.52 -13.24
CA GLU A 340 2.18 -29.55 -12.30
C GLU A 340 2.38 -28.97 -10.90
N PHE A 341 3.04 -27.81 -10.78
CA PHE A 341 3.25 -27.15 -9.50
C PHE A 341 1.97 -26.54 -8.90
N ILE A 342 1.05 -26.05 -9.72
CA ILE A 342 -0.29 -25.62 -9.23
C ILE A 342 -1.01 -26.83 -8.63
N ASP A 343 -1.07 -27.95 -9.35
CA ASP A 343 -1.76 -29.16 -8.88
C ASP A 343 -1.08 -29.76 -7.64
N LEU A 344 0.25 -29.77 -7.59
CA LEU A 344 1.01 -30.23 -6.44
C LEU A 344 0.75 -29.35 -5.21
N TYR A 345 0.76 -28.03 -5.40
CA TYR A 345 0.50 -27.06 -4.35
C TYR A 345 -0.90 -27.24 -3.77
N LEU A 346 -1.91 -27.33 -4.60
CA LEU A 346 -3.31 -27.48 -4.17
C LEU A 346 -3.57 -28.82 -3.48
N ARG A 347 -2.96 -29.91 -3.97
CA ARG A 347 -3.19 -31.26 -3.44
C ARG A 347 -2.42 -31.56 -2.15
N ARG A 348 -1.23 -30.98 -1.97
CA ARG A 348 -0.33 -31.37 -0.87
C ARG A 348 0.25 -30.16 -0.11
N ASP A 349 0.96 -29.29 -0.83
CA ASP A 349 1.88 -28.35 -0.20
C ASP A 349 1.15 -27.25 0.57
N ARG A 350 0.00 -26.84 0.06
CA ARG A 350 -0.84 -25.83 0.73
C ARG A 350 -1.31 -26.31 2.10
N GLN A 351 -1.68 -27.59 2.23
CA GLN A 351 -2.08 -28.17 3.51
C GLN A 351 -0.91 -28.25 4.50
N ILE A 352 0.30 -28.60 4.00
CA ILE A 352 1.52 -28.59 4.83
C ILE A 352 1.78 -27.18 5.38
N LEU A 353 1.60 -26.14 4.56
CA LEU A 353 1.81 -24.75 4.98
C LEU A 353 0.74 -24.25 5.95
N LEU A 354 -0.50 -24.69 5.79
CA LEU A 354 -1.59 -24.36 6.74
C LEU A 354 -1.31 -24.90 8.15
N GLY A 355 -0.68 -26.10 8.25
CA GLY A 355 -0.22 -26.63 9.55
C GLY A 355 -1.27 -26.65 10.65
N GLY A 356 -2.57 -26.74 10.31
CA GLY A 356 -3.69 -26.71 11.25
C GLY A 356 -4.27 -25.31 11.54
N ALA A 357 -3.71 -24.23 10.97
CA ALA A 357 -4.31 -22.90 11.04
C ALA A 357 -5.58 -22.81 10.20
N GLU A 358 -6.44 -21.82 10.50
CA GLU A 358 -7.65 -21.54 9.72
C GLU A 358 -7.30 -21.25 8.26
N ASP A 359 -8.06 -21.87 7.35
CA ASP A 359 -7.88 -21.70 5.91
C ASP A 359 -8.56 -20.43 5.41
N PRO A 360 -7.79 -19.41 4.95
CA PRO A 360 -8.34 -18.15 4.44
C PRO A 360 -9.04 -18.30 3.08
N LYS A 361 -9.05 -19.50 2.48
CA LYS A 361 -9.60 -19.78 1.14
C LYS A 361 -8.90 -18.98 0.02
N THR A 362 -7.72 -18.43 0.27
CA THR A 362 -6.86 -17.84 -0.75
C THR A 362 -5.89 -18.87 -1.32
N PHE A 363 -5.47 -18.67 -2.58
CA PHE A 363 -4.52 -19.57 -3.22
C PHE A 363 -3.19 -19.57 -2.45
N PHE A 364 -2.62 -18.40 -2.20
CA PHE A 364 -1.39 -18.28 -1.42
C PHE A 364 -1.68 -18.20 0.07
N VAL A 365 -1.00 -19.01 0.86
CA VAL A 365 -1.04 -19.01 2.33
C VAL A 365 0.35 -18.87 2.92
N LYS A 366 0.46 -18.21 4.07
CA LYS A 366 1.73 -18.16 4.82
C LYS A 366 2.00 -19.50 5.51
N SER A 367 3.28 -19.78 5.79
CA SER A 367 3.63 -20.94 6.60
C SER A 367 3.19 -20.71 8.05
N ALA A 368 2.23 -21.50 8.52
CA ALA A 368 1.74 -21.41 9.88
C ALA A 368 2.81 -21.81 10.91
N LYS A 369 2.83 -21.08 12.02
CA LYS A 369 3.52 -21.40 13.27
C LYS A 369 2.50 -21.87 14.29
N LEU A 370 2.94 -22.44 15.40
CA LEU A 370 2.04 -22.92 16.47
C LEU A 370 1.03 -21.85 16.96
N THR A 371 1.43 -20.58 16.94
CA THR A 371 0.60 -19.45 17.38
C THR A 371 -0.24 -18.83 16.26
N THR A 372 -0.15 -19.35 15.02
CA THR A 372 -0.86 -18.79 13.88
C THR A 372 -2.31 -19.23 13.90
N LYS A 373 -3.24 -18.30 14.10
CA LYS A 373 -4.71 -18.56 14.01
C LYS A 373 -5.17 -18.61 12.57
N ASP A 374 -4.82 -17.63 11.75
CA ASP A 374 -5.19 -17.49 10.34
C ASP A 374 -3.95 -17.48 9.46
N ALA A 375 -3.95 -18.29 8.40
CA ALA A 375 -2.84 -18.41 7.45
C ALA A 375 -2.91 -17.39 6.30
N ALA A 376 -3.81 -16.41 6.32
CA ALA A 376 -3.88 -15.35 5.33
C ALA A 376 -2.60 -14.48 5.35
N TYR A 377 -2.17 -14.08 4.16
CA TYR A 377 -1.11 -13.09 4.05
C TYR A 377 -1.63 -11.67 4.33
N SER A 378 -1.00 -10.97 5.26
CA SER A 378 -1.08 -9.51 5.31
C SER A 378 -0.28 -8.88 4.16
N GLN A 379 -0.46 -7.58 3.91
CA GLN A 379 0.30 -6.86 2.90
C GLN A 379 1.81 -6.94 3.15
N VAL A 380 2.22 -6.71 4.39
CA VAL A 380 3.62 -6.78 4.81
C VAL A 380 4.13 -8.22 4.70
N GLY A 381 3.37 -9.20 5.21
CA GLY A 381 3.79 -10.60 5.19
C GLY A 381 3.98 -11.15 3.77
N PHE A 382 3.15 -10.74 2.80
CA PHE A 382 3.31 -11.14 1.40
C PHE A 382 4.54 -10.48 0.76
N TYR A 383 4.75 -9.19 1.05
CA TYR A 383 5.94 -8.47 0.61
C TYR A 383 7.22 -9.10 1.15
N ASP A 384 7.26 -9.42 2.45
CA ASP A 384 8.42 -10.04 3.09
C ASP A 384 8.70 -11.45 2.53
N ALA A 385 7.66 -12.26 2.34
CA ALA A 385 7.82 -13.58 1.71
C ALA A 385 8.41 -13.48 0.30
N TRP A 386 7.95 -12.49 -0.48
CA TRP A 386 8.51 -12.21 -1.80
C TRP A 386 9.97 -11.79 -1.72
N ARG A 387 10.27 -10.80 -0.90
CA ARG A 387 11.61 -10.26 -0.70
C ARG A 387 12.60 -11.33 -0.24
N LEU A 388 12.20 -12.17 0.71
CA LEU A 388 13.02 -13.30 1.17
C LEU A 388 13.28 -14.32 0.07
N THR A 389 12.30 -14.59 -0.80
CA THR A 389 12.47 -15.44 -1.98
C THR A 389 13.54 -14.87 -2.92
N ILE A 390 13.47 -13.56 -3.21
CA ILE A 390 14.48 -12.89 -4.04
C ILE A 390 15.86 -12.93 -3.39
N GLN A 391 15.96 -12.68 -2.08
CA GLN A 391 17.24 -12.77 -1.37
C GLN A 391 17.85 -14.18 -1.43
N ARG A 392 17.01 -15.21 -1.32
CA ARG A 392 17.46 -16.60 -1.25
C ARG A 392 17.86 -17.20 -2.61
N TYR A 393 17.12 -16.84 -3.65
CA TYR A 393 17.24 -17.47 -4.97
C TYR A 393 17.62 -16.50 -6.10
N GLY A 394 17.28 -15.23 -5.95
CA GLY A 394 17.50 -14.22 -6.99
C GLY A 394 18.88 -13.61 -6.96
N ILE A 395 19.36 -13.22 -5.80
CA ILE A 395 20.60 -12.47 -5.64
C ILE A 395 21.80 -13.42 -5.72
N PHE A 396 22.65 -13.21 -6.73
CA PHE A 396 23.88 -14.01 -6.87
C PHE A 396 24.86 -13.68 -5.75
N ASN A 397 25.33 -14.73 -5.07
CA ASN A 397 26.36 -14.63 -4.04
C ASN A 397 27.67 -15.21 -4.61
N PRO A 398 28.71 -14.38 -4.83
CA PRO A 398 29.98 -14.82 -5.43
C PRO A 398 30.75 -15.81 -4.56
N TYR A 399 30.53 -15.81 -3.24
CA TYR A 399 31.23 -16.73 -2.32
C TYR A 399 30.68 -18.15 -2.36
N THR A 400 29.37 -18.28 -2.58
CA THR A 400 28.70 -19.61 -2.62
C THR A 400 28.42 -20.09 -4.04
N GLY A 401 28.53 -19.20 -5.03
CA GLY A 401 28.13 -19.47 -6.41
C GLY A 401 26.61 -19.63 -6.59
N GLN A 402 25.81 -19.34 -5.57
CA GLN A 402 24.37 -19.52 -5.57
C GLN A 402 23.63 -18.22 -5.90
N GLY A 403 22.41 -18.37 -6.42
CA GLY A 403 21.56 -17.25 -6.83
C GLY A 403 21.64 -16.95 -8.32
N ALA A 404 20.56 -16.45 -8.88
CA ALA A 404 20.37 -16.42 -10.33
C ALA A 404 21.01 -15.21 -11.03
N ILE A 405 21.04 -14.02 -10.39
CA ILE A 405 21.30 -12.75 -11.08
C ILE A 405 22.30 -11.91 -10.30
N LYS A 406 23.41 -11.54 -10.95
CA LYS A 406 24.42 -10.63 -10.40
C LYS A 406 23.86 -9.19 -10.35
N GLY A 407 24.15 -8.48 -9.27
CA GLY A 407 23.74 -7.08 -9.09
C GLY A 407 22.27 -6.88 -8.76
N LEU A 408 21.47 -7.97 -8.66
CA LEU A 408 20.09 -7.86 -8.21
C LEU A 408 20.03 -7.46 -6.73
N LEU A 409 19.07 -6.60 -6.38
CA LEU A 409 18.83 -6.20 -4.99
C LEU A 409 17.48 -6.76 -4.51
N PRO A 410 17.26 -6.82 -3.16
CA PRO A 410 15.99 -7.24 -2.60
C PRO A 410 14.85 -6.33 -3.05
N HIS A 411 13.77 -6.92 -3.55
CA HIS A 411 12.62 -6.17 -4.05
C HIS A 411 11.30 -6.93 -3.77
N GLY A 412 10.18 -6.24 -3.98
CA GLY A 412 8.85 -6.77 -3.72
C GLY A 412 8.07 -7.13 -4.97
N PRO A 413 6.81 -7.59 -4.82
CA PRO A 413 5.97 -8.03 -5.93
C PRO A 413 5.60 -6.93 -6.92
N HIS A 414 5.77 -5.65 -6.58
CA HIS A 414 5.49 -4.56 -7.51
C HIS A 414 6.50 -4.53 -8.65
N ASN A 415 7.77 -4.80 -8.35
CA ASN A 415 8.83 -4.74 -9.34
C ASN A 415 8.70 -5.82 -10.45
N VAL A 416 8.00 -6.91 -10.22
CA VAL A 416 7.75 -7.89 -11.30
C VAL A 416 6.80 -7.33 -12.38
N ARG A 417 5.92 -6.39 -12.00
CA ARG A 417 5.10 -5.65 -12.97
C ARG A 417 5.98 -4.77 -13.86
N ASP A 418 7.00 -4.16 -13.24
CA ASP A 418 7.98 -3.32 -13.95
C ASP A 418 8.75 -4.17 -14.97
N VAL A 419 9.14 -5.39 -14.58
CA VAL A 419 9.77 -6.37 -15.48
C VAL A 419 8.87 -6.72 -16.67
N LEU A 420 7.61 -7.04 -16.40
CA LEU A 420 6.66 -7.43 -17.44
C LEU A 420 6.34 -6.27 -18.39
N ALA A 421 6.06 -5.08 -17.85
CA ALA A 421 5.78 -3.89 -18.66
C ALA A 421 6.97 -3.53 -19.56
N THR A 422 8.18 -3.51 -19.00
CA THR A 422 9.40 -3.23 -19.78
C THR A 422 9.64 -4.29 -20.86
N HIS A 423 9.41 -5.57 -20.54
CA HIS A 423 9.53 -6.64 -21.54
C HIS A 423 8.58 -6.45 -22.72
N VAL A 424 7.30 -6.16 -22.43
CA VAL A 424 6.29 -5.94 -23.47
C VAL A 424 6.65 -4.69 -24.30
N LEU A 425 7.07 -3.60 -23.66
CA LEU A 425 7.52 -2.40 -24.37
C LEU A 425 8.71 -2.68 -25.28
N LYS A 426 9.74 -3.40 -24.80
CA LYS A 426 10.91 -3.76 -25.63
C LYS A 426 10.53 -4.64 -26.83
N LYS A 427 9.51 -5.49 -26.69
CA LYS A 427 9.10 -6.42 -27.77
C LYS A 427 8.11 -5.80 -28.76
N THR A 428 7.29 -4.86 -28.34
CA THR A 428 6.15 -4.38 -29.15
C THR A 428 6.19 -2.88 -29.47
N GLY A 429 6.94 -2.10 -28.71
CA GLY A 429 6.91 -0.64 -28.81
C GLY A 429 5.57 -0.01 -28.42
N SER A 430 4.66 -0.75 -27.77
CA SER A 430 3.29 -0.31 -27.53
C SER A 430 2.98 -0.11 -26.04
N TYR A 431 2.66 1.13 -25.67
CA TYR A 431 2.17 1.45 -24.31
C TYR A 431 0.82 0.79 -23.99
N GLU A 432 -0.04 0.61 -25.00
CA GLU A 432 -1.32 -0.06 -24.83
C GLU A 432 -1.14 -1.53 -24.45
N GLN A 433 -0.27 -2.25 -25.19
CA GLN A 433 0.04 -3.63 -24.89
C GLN A 433 0.70 -3.78 -23.51
N GLY A 434 1.59 -2.85 -23.15
CA GLY A 434 2.14 -2.76 -21.81
C GLY A 434 1.04 -2.58 -20.76
N GLY A 435 0.06 -1.73 -21.00
CA GLY A 435 -1.09 -1.49 -20.14
C GLY A 435 -1.96 -2.73 -19.95
N TYR A 436 -2.23 -3.47 -21.01
CA TYR A 436 -2.95 -4.75 -20.91
C TYR A 436 -2.18 -5.81 -20.13
N ALA A 437 -0.86 -5.87 -20.30
CA ALA A 437 -0.02 -6.84 -19.60
C ALA A 437 0.00 -6.65 -18.08
N ILE A 438 -0.06 -5.40 -17.61
CA ILE A 438 0.03 -5.08 -16.18
C ILE A 438 -1.27 -4.50 -15.59
N PRO A 439 -2.46 -4.80 -16.09
CA PRO A 439 -3.74 -4.13 -15.90
C PRO A 439 -3.63 -2.67 -15.41
N ASP A 440 -3.15 -1.79 -16.32
CA ASP A 440 -3.03 -0.34 -16.08
C ASP A 440 -3.28 0.47 -17.36
N SER A 441 -3.41 1.80 -17.25
CA SER A 441 -3.64 2.61 -18.44
C SER A 441 -2.34 2.89 -19.23
N PRO A 442 -2.43 3.13 -20.55
CA PRO A 442 -1.26 3.45 -21.39
C PRO A 442 -0.50 4.68 -20.90
N GLU A 443 -1.20 5.69 -20.36
CA GLU A 443 -0.59 6.92 -19.83
C GLU A 443 0.28 6.61 -18.60
N ILE A 444 -0.17 5.69 -17.74
CA ILE A 444 0.61 5.23 -16.58
C ILE A 444 1.85 4.47 -17.07
N VAL A 445 1.69 3.62 -18.07
CA VAL A 445 2.83 2.88 -18.66
C VAL A 445 3.84 3.85 -19.27
N ALA A 446 3.39 4.82 -20.08
CA ALA A 446 4.27 5.83 -20.67
C ALA A 446 5.02 6.63 -19.61
N LYS A 447 4.32 7.08 -18.57
CA LYS A 447 4.90 7.87 -17.48
C LYS A 447 5.98 7.13 -16.69
N HIS A 448 5.76 5.84 -16.41
CA HIS A 448 6.66 5.08 -15.53
C HIS A 448 7.74 4.30 -16.29
N TYR A 449 7.43 3.80 -17.49
CA TYR A 449 8.31 2.88 -18.21
C TYR A 449 8.87 3.46 -19.51
N GLY A 450 8.45 4.66 -19.93
CA GLY A 450 8.90 5.29 -21.17
C GLY A 450 10.41 5.40 -21.32
N ARG A 451 11.15 5.52 -20.21
CA ARG A 451 12.62 5.54 -20.19
C ARG A 451 13.29 4.24 -20.68
N PHE A 452 12.56 3.14 -20.70
CA PHE A 452 13.03 1.84 -21.19
C PHE A 452 12.57 1.57 -22.62
N PHE A 453 11.90 2.54 -23.23
CA PHE A 453 11.51 2.43 -24.63
C PHE A 453 12.78 2.39 -25.51
N PRO A 454 12.88 1.48 -26.49
CA PRO A 454 13.99 1.52 -27.43
C PRO A 454 14.02 2.88 -28.14
N HIS A 455 15.11 3.59 -28.04
CA HIS A 455 15.40 4.74 -28.87
C HIS A 455 16.17 4.19 -30.07
N ASP A 456 15.54 4.20 -31.25
CA ASP A 456 16.20 3.93 -32.53
C ASP A 456 17.16 5.05 -32.89
#